data_ba4c84036d0828287bec0929552aa82d
#
_entry.id   ba4c84036d0828287bec0929552aa82d
#
_cell.length_a   1.000
_cell.length_b   1.000
_cell.length_c   1.000
_cell.angle_alpha   90.00
_cell.angle_beta   90.00
_cell.angle_gamma   90.00
#
_symmetry.space_group_name_H-M   'P 1'
#
loop_
_entity.id
_entity.type
_entity.pdbx_description
1 polymer ?
#
loop_
_entity_poly.entity_id
_entity_poly.type
_entity_poly.pdbx_seq_one_letter_code
_entity_poly.pdbx_strand_id
1 'polypeptide(L)'
;MPLARIDLVQGKSPEYRRMIGDVVYEAVVSELKAPEGDRFQVITEHPAGDLIADPRYLGINRTADVVFIQVMMNVGRTLEQKKAFYKKIADGLHERLELRREDVLINLVEVGKENWSFGNGIAQYA
;
A
#
# COMPACT_ATOMS: atom_id res chain seq x y z
N MET A 1 5.67 12.48 1.49
CA MET A 1 6.21 11.33 2.22
C MET A 1 5.16 10.30 2.41
N PRO A 2 5.37 9.08 1.96
CA PRO A 2 4.46 8.00 2.31
C PRO A 2 5.05 7.07 3.37
N LEU A 3 4.19 6.61 4.25
CA LEU A 3 4.44 5.46 5.11
C LEU A 3 3.39 4.42 4.75
N ALA A 4 3.81 3.26 4.26
CA ALA A 4 2.90 2.21 3.84
C ALA A 4 2.83 1.10 4.89
N ARG A 5 1.61 0.67 5.18
CA ARG A 5 1.36 -0.53 5.99
C ARG A 5 0.70 -1.55 5.10
N ILE A 6 1.27 -2.74 5.08
CA ILE A 6 0.83 -3.84 4.21
C ILE A 6 0.49 -5.01 5.11
N ASP A 7 -0.75 -5.49 5.03
CA ASP A 7 -1.25 -6.58 5.85
C ASP A 7 -1.77 -7.70 4.95
N LEU A 8 -1.37 -8.93 5.26
CA LEU A 8 -1.81 -10.11 4.52
C LEU A 8 -1.85 -11.32 5.45
N VAL A 9 -2.49 -12.40 4.99
CA VAL A 9 -2.52 -13.65 5.73
C VAL A 9 -1.17 -14.34 5.59
N GLN A 10 -0.71 -14.95 6.68
CA GLN A 10 0.56 -15.70 6.69
C GLN A 10 0.56 -16.88 5.73
N GLY A 11 1.73 -17.31 5.31
CA GLY A 11 1.93 -18.48 4.44
C GLY A 11 2.59 -18.14 3.11
N LYS A 12 2.78 -16.87 2.80
CA LYS A 12 3.53 -16.46 1.60
C LYS A 12 5.01 -16.36 1.93
N SER A 13 5.86 -16.50 0.89
CA SER A 13 7.30 -16.41 1.05
C SER A 13 7.76 -14.99 1.39
N PRO A 14 8.97 -14.81 1.97
CA PRO A 14 9.55 -13.49 2.15
C PRO A 14 9.68 -12.72 0.83
N GLU A 15 10.00 -13.42 -0.26
CA GLU A 15 10.13 -12.81 -1.59
C GLU A 15 8.79 -12.28 -2.10
N TYR A 16 7.70 -13.01 -1.86
CA TYR A 16 6.34 -12.58 -2.20
C TYR A 16 6.01 -11.27 -1.45
N ARG A 17 6.26 -11.25 -0.16
CA ARG A 17 5.99 -10.06 0.67
C ARG A 17 6.85 -8.87 0.25
N ARG A 18 8.13 -9.10 -0.04
CA ARG A 18 9.03 -8.06 -0.51
C ARG A 18 8.56 -7.48 -1.84
N MET A 19 8.07 -8.33 -2.75
CA MET A 19 7.57 -7.89 -4.04
C MET A 19 6.35 -6.97 -3.90
N ILE A 20 5.46 -7.24 -2.94
CA ILE A 20 4.35 -6.32 -2.67
C ILE A 20 4.90 -4.94 -2.30
N GLY A 21 5.88 -4.89 -1.41
CA GLY A 21 6.52 -3.64 -1.02
C GLY A 21 7.19 -2.93 -2.20
N ASP A 22 7.84 -3.68 -3.08
CA ASP A 22 8.49 -3.12 -4.27
C ASP A 22 7.46 -2.46 -5.21
N VAL A 23 6.36 -3.14 -5.47
CA VAL A 23 5.29 -2.60 -6.33
C VAL A 23 4.69 -1.32 -5.72
N VAL A 24 4.44 -1.33 -4.42
CA VAL A 24 3.92 -0.14 -3.72
C VAL A 24 4.91 1.02 -3.82
N TYR A 25 6.19 0.76 -3.59
CA TYR A 25 7.23 1.78 -3.67
C TYR A 25 7.32 2.38 -5.08
N GLU A 26 7.35 1.54 -6.11
CA GLU A 26 7.41 2.01 -7.49
C GLU A 26 6.21 2.88 -7.85
N ALA A 27 5.01 2.50 -7.39
CA ALA A 27 3.79 3.27 -7.63
C ALA A 27 3.80 4.62 -6.89
N VAL A 28 4.32 4.63 -5.67
CA VAL A 28 4.47 5.87 -4.89
C VAL A 28 5.37 6.86 -5.62
N VAL A 29 6.50 6.40 -6.14
CA VAL A 29 7.43 7.25 -6.88
C VAL A 29 6.82 7.72 -8.20
N SER A 30 6.26 6.81 -8.99
CA SER A 30 5.81 7.14 -10.34
C SER A 30 4.51 7.93 -10.38
N GLU A 31 3.54 7.59 -9.52
CA GLU A 31 2.20 8.16 -9.58
C GLU A 31 1.95 9.24 -8.53
N LEU A 32 2.48 9.07 -7.33
CA LEU A 32 2.35 10.08 -6.27
C LEU A 32 3.52 11.06 -6.24
N LYS A 33 4.51 10.86 -7.12
CA LYS A 33 5.67 11.76 -7.30
C LYS A 33 6.51 11.93 -6.05
N ALA A 34 6.61 10.90 -5.22
CA ALA A 34 7.54 10.91 -4.12
C ALA A 34 8.99 10.79 -4.63
N PRO A 35 9.97 11.38 -3.93
CA PRO A 35 11.38 11.23 -4.31
C PRO A 35 11.83 9.77 -4.20
N GLU A 36 12.82 9.40 -5.01
CA GLU A 36 13.50 8.12 -4.85
C GLU A 36 14.12 8.03 -3.45
N GLY A 37 14.07 6.85 -2.87
CA GLY A 37 14.59 6.61 -1.53
C GLY A 37 13.59 6.91 -0.43
N ASP A 38 12.47 7.56 -0.75
CA ASP A 38 11.40 7.83 0.19
C ASP A 38 10.57 6.56 0.38
N ARG A 39 11.16 5.60 1.12
CA ARG A 39 10.56 4.28 1.28
C ARG A 39 10.51 3.91 2.75
N PHE A 40 9.31 3.93 3.30
CA PHE A 40 9.03 3.51 4.68
C PHE A 40 7.83 2.57 4.65
N GLN A 41 8.04 1.31 5.03
CA GLN A 41 7.04 0.27 4.89
C GLN A 41 7.06 -0.67 6.09
N VAL A 42 5.87 -1.08 6.52
CA VAL A 42 5.70 -2.15 7.50
C VAL A 42 4.89 -3.23 6.82
N ILE A 43 5.38 -4.46 6.84
CA ILE A 43 4.68 -5.62 6.29
C ILE A 43 4.38 -6.56 7.43
N THR A 44 3.09 -6.83 7.66
CA THR A 44 2.65 -7.66 8.78
C THR A 44 1.82 -8.83 8.26
N GLU A 45 2.23 -10.03 8.66
CA GLU A 45 1.47 -11.26 8.41
C GLU A 45 0.52 -11.52 9.57
N HIS A 46 -0.65 -12.08 9.28
CA HIS A 46 -1.68 -12.39 10.25
C HIS A 46 -2.12 -13.85 10.13
N PRO A 47 -2.51 -14.50 11.24
CA PRO A 47 -3.25 -15.75 11.15
C PRO A 47 -4.53 -15.55 10.34
N ALA A 48 -4.96 -16.59 9.62
CA ALA A 48 -6.09 -16.49 8.69
C ALA A 48 -7.37 -15.92 9.33
N GLY A 49 -7.60 -16.18 10.61
CA GLY A 49 -8.79 -15.66 11.30
C GLY A 49 -8.71 -14.20 11.72
N ASP A 50 -7.53 -13.58 11.62
CA ASP A 50 -7.29 -12.23 12.14
C ASP A 50 -7.25 -11.15 11.06
N LEU A 51 -7.37 -11.52 9.80
CA LEU A 51 -7.52 -10.59 8.69
C LEU A 51 -8.85 -10.90 8.01
N ILE A 52 -9.81 -10.00 8.17
CA ILE A 52 -11.19 -10.23 7.73
C ILE A 52 -11.51 -9.27 6.59
N ALA A 53 -11.85 -9.82 5.44
CA ALA A 53 -12.35 -9.08 4.30
C ALA A 53 -13.69 -9.67 3.89
N ASP A 54 -14.70 -8.81 3.70
CA ASP A 54 -15.98 -9.29 3.19
C ASP A 54 -15.75 -9.86 1.79
N PRO A 55 -16.23 -11.09 1.53
CA PRO A 55 -15.92 -11.79 0.28
C PRO A 55 -16.65 -11.23 -0.94
N ARG A 56 -17.65 -10.34 -0.78
CA ARG A 56 -18.48 -9.90 -1.90
C ARG A 56 -18.87 -8.43 -1.88
N TYR A 57 -18.38 -7.65 -0.94
CA TYR A 57 -18.72 -6.23 -0.85
C TYR A 57 -18.42 -5.52 -2.17
N LEU A 58 -19.33 -4.69 -2.65
CA LEU A 58 -19.30 -3.98 -3.94
C LEU A 58 -19.26 -4.92 -5.15
N GLY A 59 -19.69 -6.16 -5.01
CA GLY A 59 -19.65 -7.14 -6.11
C GLY A 59 -18.25 -7.64 -6.43
N ILE A 60 -17.28 -7.37 -5.57
CA ILE A 60 -15.89 -7.80 -5.75
C ILE A 60 -15.69 -9.11 -4.99
N ASN A 61 -15.35 -10.18 -5.71
CA ASN A 61 -15.14 -11.49 -5.12
C ASN A 61 -13.72 -11.60 -4.60
N ARG A 62 -13.56 -11.68 -3.27
CA ARG A 62 -12.26 -11.75 -2.61
C ARG A 62 -11.96 -13.17 -2.13
N THR A 63 -10.68 -13.48 -2.07
CA THR A 63 -10.18 -14.78 -1.56
C THR A 63 -9.31 -14.56 -0.32
N ALA A 64 -8.77 -15.67 0.21
CA ALA A 64 -7.85 -15.61 1.33
C ALA A 64 -6.51 -14.93 0.98
N ASP A 65 -6.25 -14.66 -0.29
CA ASP A 65 -5.04 -13.96 -0.74
C ASP A 65 -5.18 -12.44 -0.66
N VAL A 66 -6.24 -11.92 -0.06
CA VAL A 66 -6.46 -10.48 0.06
C VAL A 66 -5.30 -9.78 0.77
N VAL A 67 -4.96 -8.60 0.26
CA VAL A 67 -3.92 -7.73 0.83
C VAL A 67 -4.52 -6.37 1.11
N PHE A 68 -4.30 -5.86 2.32
CA PHE A 68 -4.66 -4.50 2.69
C PHE A 68 -3.42 -3.63 2.61
N ILE A 69 -3.50 -2.56 1.85
CA ILE A 69 -2.41 -1.60 1.67
C ILE A 69 -2.91 -0.23 2.10
N GLN A 70 -2.35 0.29 3.19
CA GLN A 70 -2.69 1.62 3.68
C GLN A 70 -1.47 2.52 3.54
N VAL A 71 -1.65 3.66 2.88
CA VAL A 71 -0.57 4.60 2.64
C VAL A 71 -0.93 5.94 3.28
N MET A 72 -0.13 6.34 4.26
CA MET A 72 -0.22 7.67 4.87
C MET A 72 0.70 8.59 4.09
N MET A 73 0.17 9.72 3.64
CA MET A 73 0.90 10.64 2.76
C MET A 73 0.42 12.07 2.97
N ASN A 74 1.23 13.02 2.54
CA ASN A 74 0.82 14.43 2.59
C ASN A 74 -0.37 14.69 1.67
N VAL A 75 -1.24 15.61 2.09
CA VAL A 75 -2.33 16.12 1.24
C VAL A 75 -1.76 16.77 -0.03
N GLY A 76 -2.55 16.82 -1.09
CA GLY A 76 -2.23 17.59 -2.30
C GLY A 76 -2.22 16.79 -3.60
N ARG A 77 -2.35 15.45 -3.55
CA ARG A 77 -2.46 14.65 -4.78
C ARG A 77 -3.87 14.76 -5.35
N THR A 78 -3.94 14.76 -6.68
CA THR A 78 -5.22 14.83 -7.39
C THR A 78 -5.94 13.49 -7.38
N LEU A 79 -7.25 13.52 -7.70
CA LEU A 79 -8.01 12.28 -7.86
C LEU A 79 -7.42 11.38 -8.95
N GLU A 80 -6.97 11.99 -10.06
CA GLU A 80 -6.38 11.26 -11.17
C GLU A 80 -5.08 10.55 -10.75
N GLN A 81 -4.25 11.22 -9.96
CA GLN A 81 -3.04 10.59 -9.42
C GLN A 81 -3.39 9.40 -8.51
N LYS A 82 -4.41 9.55 -7.67
CA LYS A 82 -4.85 8.47 -6.78
C LYS A 82 -5.38 7.28 -7.58
N LYS A 83 -6.20 7.53 -8.59
CA LYS A 83 -6.71 6.47 -9.47
C LYS A 83 -5.59 5.73 -10.18
N ALA A 84 -4.62 6.46 -10.71
CA ALA A 84 -3.46 5.87 -11.38
C ALA A 84 -2.61 5.04 -10.40
N PHE A 85 -2.49 5.51 -9.17
CA PHE A 85 -1.79 4.80 -8.10
C PHE A 85 -2.47 3.46 -7.80
N TYR A 86 -3.78 3.45 -7.62
CA TYR A 86 -4.54 2.21 -7.37
C TYR A 86 -4.36 1.22 -8.52
N LYS A 87 -4.50 1.71 -9.75
CA LYS A 87 -4.38 0.87 -10.93
C LYS A 87 -2.99 0.28 -11.05
N LYS A 88 -1.96 1.08 -10.84
CA LYS A 88 -0.57 0.62 -10.97
C LYS A 88 -0.24 -0.46 -9.94
N ILE A 89 -0.72 -0.32 -8.72
CA ILE A 89 -0.52 -1.35 -7.68
C ILE A 89 -1.25 -2.63 -8.07
N ALA A 90 -2.52 -2.55 -8.40
CA ALA A 90 -3.31 -3.74 -8.74
C ALA A 90 -2.73 -4.47 -9.95
N ASP A 91 -2.38 -3.74 -10.99
CA ASP A 91 -1.78 -4.32 -12.21
C ASP A 91 -0.41 -4.93 -11.92
N GLY A 92 0.43 -4.21 -11.19
CA GLY A 92 1.78 -4.68 -10.85
C GLY A 92 1.79 -5.95 -10.00
N LEU A 93 0.89 -6.04 -9.03
CA LEU A 93 0.76 -7.23 -8.20
C LEU A 93 0.22 -8.41 -9.01
N HIS A 94 -0.70 -8.16 -9.92
CA HIS A 94 -1.20 -9.20 -10.82
C HIS A 94 -0.11 -9.71 -11.76
N GLU A 95 0.64 -8.81 -12.37
CA GLU A 95 1.69 -9.17 -13.31
C GLU A 95 2.85 -9.92 -12.66
N ARG A 96 3.26 -9.50 -11.46
CA ARG A 96 4.46 -10.03 -10.81
C ARG A 96 4.20 -11.21 -9.88
N LEU A 97 3.02 -11.28 -9.27
CA LEU A 97 2.69 -12.30 -8.27
C LEU A 97 1.46 -13.13 -8.63
N GLU A 98 0.83 -12.85 -9.77
CA GLU A 98 -0.45 -13.44 -10.14
C GLU A 98 -1.52 -13.20 -9.07
N LEU A 99 -1.37 -12.16 -8.27
CA LEU A 99 -2.36 -11.76 -7.29
C LEU A 99 -3.57 -11.20 -8.02
N ARG A 100 -4.76 -11.71 -7.68
CA ARG A 100 -5.99 -11.24 -8.31
C ARG A 100 -6.21 -9.77 -7.96
N ARG A 101 -6.61 -8.96 -8.94
CA ARG A 101 -6.88 -7.53 -8.69
C ARG A 101 -7.97 -7.36 -7.64
N GLU A 102 -8.93 -8.27 -7.59
CA GLU A 102 -10.02 -8.28 -6.62
C GLU A 102 -9.52 -8.40 -5.17
N ASP A 103 -8.33 -8.96 -4.98
CA ASP A 103 -7.75 -9.17 -3.65
C ASP A 103 -6.89 -8.01 -3.16
N VAL A 104 -6.85 -6.90 -3.89
CA VAL A 104 -6.04 -5.72 -3.52
C VAL A 104 -6.96 -4.62 -3.01
N LEU A 105 -6.87 -4.32 -1.73
CA LEU A 105 -7.60 -3.22 -1.10
C LEU A 105 -6.60 -2.12 -0.72
N ILE A 106 -6.85 -0.90 -1.16
CA ILE A 106 -5.95 0.23 -0.92
C ILE A 106 -6.73 1.33 -0.24
N ASN A 107 -6.14 1.90 0.80
CA ASN A 107 -6.69 3.05 1.52
C ASN A 107 -5.60 4.10 1.66
N LEU A 108 -5.92 5.35 1.34
CA LEU A 108 -5.02 6.48 1.51
C LEU A 108 -5.45 7.31 2.72
N VAL A 109 -4.48 7.67 3.55
CA VAL A 109 -4.69 8.56 4.69
C VAL A 109 -3.85 9.81 4.45
N GLU A 110 -4.52 10.94 4.25
CA GLU A 110 -3.84 12.20 4.00
C GLU A 110 -3.55 12.92 5.31
N VAL A 111 -2.32 13.45 5.44
CA VAL A 111 -1.87 14.15 6.64
C VAL A 111 -1.22 15.48 6.26
N GLY A 112 -1.21 16.42 7.20
CA GLY A 112 -0.48 17.69 7.02
C GLY A 112 1.02 17.46 7.16
N LYS A 113 1.81 18.33 6.53
CA LYS A 113 3.28 18.25 6.57
C LYS A 113 3.84 18.31 7.97
N GLU A 114 3.21 19.05 8.86
CA GLU A 114 3.64 19.20 10.26
C GLU A 114 3.44 17.93 11.10
N ASN A 115 2.75 16.93 10.54
CA ASN A 115 2.46 15.67 11.25
C ASN A 115 3.57 14.63 11.10
N TRP A 116 4.72 15.01 10.56
CA TRP A 116 5.85 14.10 10.36
C TRP A 116 7.07 14.52 11.16
N SER A 117 7.70 13.53 11.76
CA SER A 117 9.10 13.60 12.18
C SER A 117 9.79 12.35 11.63
N PHE A 118 10.76 12.55 10.75
CA PHE A 118 11.48 11.45 10.10
C PHE A 118 12.70 10.99 10.89
N GLY A 119 12.88 11.50 12.07
CA GLY A 119 13.99 11.16 12.93
C GLY A 119 14.52 12.40 13.64
N ASN A 120 15.37 12.18 14.62
CA ASN A 120 16.00 13.22 15.43
C ASN A 120 15.00 14.11 16.21
N GLY A 121 13.72 13.74 16.25
CA GLY A 121 12.69 14.52 16.93
C GLY A 121 12.39 15.87 16.30
N ILE A 122 12.67 16.03 15.02
CA ILE A 122 12.52 17.29 14.27
C ILE A 122 11.39 17.14 13.26
N ALA A 123 10.60 18.20 13.10
CA ALA A 123 9.56 18.28 12.06
C ALA A 123 10.17 18.84 10.78
N GLN A 124 10.72 17.97 9.94
CA GLN A 124 11.52 18.39 8.78
C GLN A 124 10.73 19.16 7.73
N TYR A 125 9.41 18.97 7.70
CA TYR A 125 8.54 19.63 6.71
C TYR A 125 7.72 20.79 7.26
N ALA A 126 7.86 21.08 8.53
CA ALA A 126 7.13 22.19 9.14
C ALA A 126 7.84 23.54 8.93
#